data_7e9d44c769305dc660ceaf45aa7cd33d
#
_entry.id   7e9d44c769305dc660ceaf45aa7cd33d
#
_cell.length_a   1.000
_cell.length_b   1.000
_cell.length_c   1.000
_cell.angle_alpha   90.00
_cell.angle_beta   90.00
_cell.angle_gamma   90.00
#
_symmetry.space_group_name_H-M   'P 1'
#
loop_
_entity.id
_entity.type
_entity.pdbx_description
1 polymer ?
#
loop_
_entity_poly.entity_id
_entity_poly.type
_entity_poly.pdbx_seq_one_letter_code
_entity_poly.pdbx_strand_id
1 'polypeptide(L)'
;TIVATELTRVIKHKGNQAIYAGSYGWASAGRFHHAQSQIHRFLNSIGGYTKSKNTYSFAAAEVIIPHVLGSSLMDLLTNQTSWKSVCGNTELMIAFGGLPAFNSQISNGGTGAHIQRLGARKAAAAGTRFVNVSPRRSDLKRDIPEHWLQLRPNTDVSVMLGMAHTLI
;
A
#
# COMPACT_ATOMS: atom_id res chain seq x y z
N THR A 1 24.45 20.76 -16.31
CA THR A 1 25.72 20.48 -17.01
C THR A 1 26.39 19.20 -16.51
N ILE A 2 26.62 19.02 -15.20
CA ILE A 2 27.26 17.79 -14.65
C ILE A 2 26.46 16.54 -15.03
N VAL A 3 25.16 16.53 -14.80
CA VAL A 3 24.28 15.40 -15.13
C VAL A 3 24.30 15.09 -16.62
N ALA A 4 24.21 16.10 -17.48
CA ALA A 4 24.25 15.92 -18.93
C ALA A 4 25.59 15.34 -19.38
N THR A 5 26.71 15.82 -18.84
CA THR A 5 28.04 15.32 -19.16
C THR A 5 28.18 13.83 -18.77
N GLU A 6 27.75 13.46 -17.56
CA GLU A 6 27.85 12.08 -17.10
C GLU A 6 26.91 11.13 -17.85
N LEU A 7 25.67 11.52 -18.11
CA LEU A 7 24.77 10.72 -18.93
C LEU A 7 25.33 10.50 -20.35
N THR A 8 25.86 11.55 -20.98
CA THR A 8 26.50 11.44 -22.29
C THR A 8 27.70 10.49 -22.24
N ARG A 9 28.53 10.60 -21.22
CA ARG A 9 29.68 9.70 -21.03
C ARG A 9 29.25 8.25 -20.88
N VAL A 10 28.25 7.97 -20.03
CA VAL A 10 27.74 6.61 -19.81
C VAL A 10 27.14 6.05 -21.08
N ILE A 11 26.27 6.80 -21.76
CA ILE A 11 25.63 6.37 -23.02
C ILE A 11 26.69 6.02 -24.07
N LYS A 12 27.70 6.88 -24.25
CA LYS A 12 28.75 6.68 -25.23
C LYS A 12 29.59 5.43 -24.96
N HIS A 13 29.92 5.15 -23.70
CA HIS A 13 30.85 4.09 -23.33
C HIS A 13 30.21 2.77 -22.93
N LYS A 14 28.98 2.80 -22.46
CA LYS A 14 28.29 1.64 -21.87
C LYS A 14 26.89 1.38 -22.45
N GLY A 15 26.32 2.33 -23.18
CA GLY A 15 24.97 2.28 -23.71
C GLY A 15 23.91 2.65 -22.66
N ASN A 16 22.69 2.83 -23.10
CA ASN A 16 21.55 3.22 -22.26
C ASN A 16 21.17 2.16 -21.21
N GLN A 17 21.45 0.90 -21.47
CA GLN A 17 21.22 -0.18 -20.51
C GLN A 17 22.03 -0.04 -19.20
N ALA A 18 23.12 0.75 -19.22
CA ALA A 18 23.90 1.06 -18.02
C ALA A 18 23.29 2.18 -17.17
N ILE A 19 22.21 2.80 -17.61
CA ILE A 19 21.46 3.79 -16.83
C ILE A 19 20.30 3.08 -16.16
N TYR A 20 20.38 2.90 -14.84
CA TYR A 20 19.26 2.43 -14.04
C TYR A 20 18.58 3.63 -13.40
N ALA A 21 17.29 3.81 -13.66
CA ALA A 21 16.54 4.93 -13.11
C ALA A 21 15.04 4.64 -13.04
N GLY A 22 14.37 5.45 -12.25
CA GLY A 22 12.93 5.39 -12.06
C GLY A 22 12.46 6.37 -11.00
N SER A 23 11.19 6.33 -10.71
CA SER A 23 10.58 7.08 -9.63
C SER A 23 9.50 6.24 -8.97
N TYR A 24 9.38 6.37 -7.66
CA TYR A 24 8.33 5.75 -6.86
C TYR A 24 7.14 6.69 -6.61
N GLY A 25 7.07 7.79 -7.31
CA GLY A 25 6.11 8.88 -7.15
C GLY A 25 4.66 8.55 -7.54
N TRP A 26 4.14 7.39 -7.15
CA TRP A 26 2.77 6.96 -7.44
C TRP A 26 1.69 7.89 -6.86
N ALA A 27 2.01 8.61 -5.78
CA ALA A 27 1.13 9.59 -5.16
C ALA A 27 1.14 10.95 -5.84
N SER A 28 2.05 11.17 -6.80
CA SER A 28 2.09 12.42 -7.57
C SER A 28 0.88 12.51 -8.50
N ALA A 29 0.38 13.71 -8.72
CA ALA A 29 -0.78 13.98 -9.54
C ALA A 29 -0.52 15.04 -10.62
N GLY A 30 -1.38 15.04 -11.64
CA GLY A 30 -1.38 16.04 -12.70
C GLY A 30 -0.31 15.83 -13.75
N ARG A 31 -0.32 16.71 -14.75
CA ARG A 31 0.54 16.58 -15.92
C ARG A 31 2.00 16.94 -15.65
N PHE A 32 2.23 17.97 -14.84
CA PHE A 32 3.57 18.50 -14.59
C PHE A 32 4.20 18.03 -13.29
N HIS A 33 3.41 17.55 -12.38
CA HIS A 33 3.84 17.11 -11.04
C HIS A 33 3.85 15.58 -10.87
N HIS A 34 3.51 14.82 -11.93
CA HIS A 34 3.55 13.37 -11.90
C HIS A 34 4.99 12.89 -12.08
N ALA A 35 5.68 12.60 -11.00
CA ALA A 35 7.11 12.32 -10.98
C ALA A 35 7.51 11.15 -11.89
N GLN A 36 6.75 10.06 -11.89
CA GLN A 36 7.02 8.92 -12.78
C GLN A 36 6.96 9.31 -14.25
N SER A 37 5.93 10.03 -14.68
CA SER A 37 5.79 10.44 -16.08
C SER A 37 6.93 11.34 -16.53
N GLN A 38 7.36 12.26 -15.69
CA GLN A 38 8.44 13.19 -16.03
C GLN A 38 9.78 12.48 -16.17
N ILE A 39 10.15 11.62 -15.22
CA ILE A 39 11.42 10.91 -15.30
C ILE A 39 11.43 9.90 -16.45
N HIS A 40 10.34 9.15 -16.66
CA HIS A 40 10.26 8.20 -17.77
C HIS A 40 10.30 8.89 -19.12
N ARG A 41 9.62 10.03 -19.26
CA ARG A 41 9.66 10.84 -20.50
C ARG A 41 11.08 11.32 -20.79
N PHE A 42 11.78 11.86 -19.80
CA PHE A 42 13.17 12.30 -19.95
C PHE A 42 14.07 11.14 -20.35
N LEU A 43 14.03 10.03 -19.63
CA LEU A 43 14.90 8.88 -19.91
C LEU A 43 14.64 8.25 -21.29
N ASN A 44 13.39 8.19 -21.72
CA ASN A 44 13.03 7.73 -23.05
C ASN A 44 13.52 8.69 -24.15
N SER A 45 13.50 10.01 -23.89
CA SER A 45 13.98 11.00 -24.87
C SER A 45 15.49 10.94 -25.13
N ILE A 46 16.26 10.38 -24.20
CA ILE A 46 17.71 10.18 -24.36
C ILE A 46 18.09 8.76 -24.81
N GLY A 47 17.12 7.97 -25.27
CA GLY A 47 17.35 6.64 -25.84
C GLY A 47 16.99 5.44 -24.93
N GLY A 48 16.36 5.69 -23.81
CA GLY A 48 15.90 4.64 -22.89
C GLY A 48 16.82 4.40 -21.70
N TYR A 49 16.47 3.41 -20.89
CA TYR A 49 17.14 3.10 -19.63
C TYR A 49 16.71 1.73 -19.10
N THR A 50 17.42 1.20 -18.14
CA THR A 50 17.00 0.02 -17.37
C THR A 50 16.07 0.45 -16.23
N LYS A 51 14.86 -0.07 -16.23
CA LYS A 51 13.84 0.22 -15.22
C LYS A 51 13.64 -0.95 -14.27
N SER A 52 13.18 -0.65 -13.08
CA SER A 52 12.66 -1.63 -12.13
C SER A 52 11.45 -2.36 -12.73
N LYS A 53 11.36 -3.65 -12.52
CA LYS A 53 10.18 -4.45 -12.83
C LYS A 53 9.49 -4.81 -11.53
N ASN A 54 8.15 -4.59 -11.48
CA ASN A 54 7.34 -4.85 -10.30
C ASN A 54 7.64 -3.90 -9.12
N THR A 55 7.19 -4.23 -7.93
CA THR A 55 7.28 -3.43 -6.71
C THR A 55 7.80 -4.25 -5.54
N TYR A 56 8.47 -3.60 -4.58
CA TYR A 56 8.87 -4.23 -3.32
C TYR A 56 7.73 -4.34 -2.30
N SER A 57 6.67 -3.53 -2.45
CA SER A 57 5.62 -3.42 -1.43
C SER A 57 4.69 -4.63 -1.38
N PHE A 58 4.33 -5.20 -2.53
CA PHE A 58 3.32 -6.25 -2.61
C PHE A 58 3.48 -7.19 -3.82
N ALA A 59 4.68 -7.31 -4.37
CA ALA A 59 4.93 -8.18 -5.53
C ALA A 59 4.59 -9.65 -5.25
N ALA A 60 4.84 -10.14 -4.03
CA ALA A 60 4.44 -11.48 -3.63
C ALA A 60 2.92 -11.66 -3.64
N ALA A 61 2.18 -10.66 -3.18
CA ALA A 61 0.71 -10.66 -3.22
C ALA A 61 0.19 -10.68 -4.66
N GLU A 62 0.80 -9.94 -5.59
CA GLU A 62 0.44 -9.98 -7.02
C GLU A 62 0.53 -11.39 -7.61
N VAL A 63 1.50 -12.18 -7.16
CA VAL A 63 1.67 -13.57 -7.62
C VAL A 63 0.72 -14.53 -6.93
N ILE A 64 0.54 -14.42 -5.62
CA ILE A 64 -0.20 -15.41 -4.81
C ILE A 64 -1.71 -15.20 -4.86
N ILE A 65 -2.19 -13.97 -4.81
CA ILE A 65 -3.62 -13.66 -4.70
C ILE A 65 -4.47 -14.26 -5.83
N PRO A 66 -4.05 -14.24 -7.11
CA PRO A 66 -4.82 -14.88 -8.17
C PRO A 66 -5.05 -16.37 -7.95
N HIS A 67 -4.10 -17.07 -7.35
CA HIS A 67 -4.21 -18.50 -7.07
C HIS A 67 -5.08 -18.81 -5.85
N VAL A 68 -5.16 -17.92 -4.88
CA VAL A 68 -5.91 -18.11 -3.64
C VAL A 68 -7.34 -17.60 -3.76
N LEU A 69 -7.54 -16.44 -4.37
CA LEU A 69 -8.82 -15.75 -4.42
C LEU A 69 -9.43 -15.71 -5.83
N GLY A 70 -8.72 -16.16 -6.86
CA GLY A 70 -9.21 -16.16 -8.25
C GLY A 70 -9.37 -14.76 -8.87
N SER A 71 -8.79 -13.73 -8.27
CA SER A 71 -8.87 -12.33 -8.69
C SER A 71 -7.50 -11.67 -8.63
N SER A 72 -7.24 -10.68 -9.48
CA SER A 72 -5.98 -9.94 -9.38
C SER A 72 -5.92 -9.10 -8.11
N LEU A 73 -4.70 -8.83 -7.62
CA LEU A 73 -4.52 -7.90 -6.49
C LEU A 73 -5.10 -6.51 -6.82
N MET A 74 -4.97 -6.05 -8.06
CA MET A 74 -5.48 -4.75 -8.47
C MET A 74 -7.02 -4.69 -8.42
N ASP A 75 -7.70 -5.77 -8.83
CA ASP A 75 -9.15 -5.87 -8.69
C ASP A 75 -9.59 -5.82 -7.24
N LEU A 76 -8.87 -6.48 -6.34
CA LEU A 76 -9.16 -6.41 -4.90
C LEU A 76 -8.94 -5.00 -4.34
N LEU A 77 -7.88 -4.32 -4.74
CA LEU A 77 -7.60 -2.96 -4.29
C LEU A 77 -8.63 -1.95 -4.78
N THR A 78 -9.21 -2.15 -5.96
CA THR A 78 -10.24 -1.25 -6.51
C THR A 78 -11.65 -1.58 -6.02
N ASN A 79 -11.92 -2.84 -5.65
CA ASN A 79 -13.25 -3.32 -5.22
C ASN A 79 -13.30 -3.65 -3.72
N GLN A 80 -12.56 -2.93 -2.91
CA GLN A 80 -12.55 -3.11 -1.46
C GLN A 80 -13.94 -2.90 -0.85
N THR A 81 -14.22 -3.64 0.23
CA THR A 81 -15.43 -3.42 1.04
C THR A 81 -15.46 -1.98 1.56
N SER A 82 -16.50 -1.26 1.22
CA SER A 82 -16.65 0.13 1.61
C SER A 82 -16.96 0.28 3.09
N TRP A 83 -16.57 1.42 3.70
CA TRP A 83 -16.99 1.75 5.06
C TRP A 83 -18.51 1.77 5.23
N LYS A 84 -19.26 2.10 4.17
CA LYS A 84 -20.73 2.04 4.17
C LYS A 84 -21.22 0.61 4.41
N SER A 85 -20.57 -0.36 3.79
CA SER A 85 -20.90 -1.79 3.98
C SER A 85 -20.43 -2.31 5.35
N VAL A 86 -19.31 -1.85 5.85
CA VAL A 86 -18.78 -2.24 7.17
C VAL A 86 -19.69 -1.73 8.28
N CYS A 87 -20.13 -0.45 8.21
CA CYS A 87 -20.97 0.13 9.23
C CYS A 87 -22.35 -0.56 9.29
N GLY A 88 -22.69 -1.12 10.43
CA GLY A 88 -23.97 -1.80 10.66
C GLY A 88 -24.05 -3.26 10.18
N ASN A 89 -23.02 -3.77 9.50
CA ASN A 89 -22.99 -5.16 9.05
C ASN A 89 -21.77 -5.96 9.57
N THR A 90 -20.91 -5.31 10.37
CA THR A 90 -19.70 -5.95 10.90
C THR A 90 -19.73 -5.92 12.42
N GLU A 91 -19.75 -7.07 13.04
CA GLU A 91 -19.72 -7.20 14.51
C GLU A 91 -18.29 -7.13 15.06
N LEU A 92 -17.34 -7.71 14.33
CA LEU A 92 -15.94 -7.79 14.72
C LEU A 92 -15.02 -7.46 13.56
N MET A 93 -14.08 -6.52 13.78
CA MET A 93 -13.00 -6.19 12.86
C MET A 93 -11.66 -6.49 13.51
N ILE A 94 -10.94 -7.45 12.95
CA ILE A 94 -9.57 -7.78 13.37
C ILE A 94 -8.61 -7.12 12.37
N ALA A 95 -7.84 -6.15 12.84
CA ALA A 95 -6.94 -5.36 12.01
C ALA A 95 -5.48 -5.82 12.22
N PHE A 96 -4.99 -6.68 11.34
CA PHE A 96 -3.57 -7.05 11.30
C PHE A 96 -2.76 -5.89 10.72
N GLY A 97 -1.79 -5.39 11.49
CA GLY A 97 -1.06 -4.17 11.19
C GLY A 97 -1.80 -2.88 11.59
N GLY A 98 -2.99 -3.01 12.20
CA GLY A 98 -3.82 -1.88 12.62
C GLY A 98 -4.51 -1.15 11.47
N LEU A 99 -5.01 0.05 11.76
CA LEU A 99 -5.65 0.97 10.80
C LEU A 99 -5.05 2.38 10.95
N PRO A 100 -3.76 2.56 10.65
CA PRO A 100 -3.09 3.85 10.87
C PRO A 100 -3.65 4.91 9.92
N ALA A 101 -4.33 5.91 10.48
CA ALA A 101 -5.01 6.95 9.70
C ALA A 101 -4.06 7.75 8.80
N PHE A 102 -2.79 7.87 9.16
CA PHE A 102 -1.79 8.59 8.36
C PHE A 102 -1.42 7.85 7.05
N ASN A 103 -1.58 6.52 6.98
CA ASN A 103 -1.31 5.75 5.77
C ASN A 103 -2.43 5.86 4.73
N SER A 104 -3.60 6.34 5.11
CA SER A 104 -4.79 6.40 4.25
C SER A 104 -5.08 7.80 3.71
N GLN A 105 -4.14 8.74 3.85
CA GLN A 105 -4.34 10.13 3.39
C GLN A 105 -3.95 10.34 1.93
N ILE A 106 -3.25 9.39 1.34
CA ILE A 106 -2.75 9.47 -0.03
C ILE A 106 -3.16 8.23 -0.79
N SER A 107 -3.60 8.42 -2.02
CA SER A 107 -3.93 7.36 -2.97
C SER A 107 -3.20 7.56 -4.29
N ASN A 108 -3.29 6.60 -5.20
CA ASN A 108 -2.76 6.73 -6.55
C ASN A 108 -3.31 7.99 -7.22
N GLY A 109 -2.42 8.81 -7.76
CA GLY A 109 -2.76 10.05 -8.42
C GLY A 109 -3.02 11.23 -7.48
N GLY A 110 -2.72 11.11 -6.18
CA GLY A 110 -2.76 12.22 -5.24
C GLY A 110 -3.46 11.94 -3.92
N THR A 111 -4.07 12.97 -3.34
CA THR A 111 -4.71 12.92 -2.04
C THR A 111 -6.07 12.23 -2.12
N GLY A 112 -6.29 11.25 -1.24
CA GLY A 112 -7.58 10.57 -1.08
C GLY A 112 -8.60 11.36 -0.25
N ALA A 113 -9.79 10.82 -0.08
CA ALA A 113 -10.89 11.44 0.66
C ALA A 113 -10.76 11.40 2.20
N HIS A 114 -9.70 10.85 2.75
CA HIS A 114 -9.40 10.73 4.18
C HIS A 114 -10.52 10.08 5.03
N ILE A 115 -11.24 9.14 4.43
CA ILE A 115 -12.46 8.55 5.02
C ILE A 115 -12.19 7.47 6.07
N GLN A 116 -10.98 6.93 6.16
CA GLN A 116 -10.69 5.76 7.01
C GLN A 116 -10.99 6.01 8.49
N ARG A 117 -10.51 7.12 9.06
CA ARG A 117 -10.76 7.43 10.47
C ARG A 117 -12.24 7.66 10.75
N LEU A 118 -12.92 8.37 9.86
CA LEU A 118 -14.35 8.62 9.98
C LEU A 118 -15.15 7.32 9.87
N GLY A 119 -14.78 6.46 8.91
CA GLY A 119 -15.40 5.15 8.74
C GLY A 119 -15.25 4.25 9.95
N ALA A 120 -14.03 4.14 10.48
CA ALA A 120 -13.77 3.33 11.68
C ALA A 120 -14.54 3.84 12.91
N ARG A 121 -14.64 5.18 13.12
CA ARG A 121 -15.46 5.75 14.19
C ARG A 121 -16.95 5.47 14.02
N LYS A 122 -17.47 5.57 12.79
CA LYS A 122 -18.88 5.25 12.48
C LYS A 122 -19.16 3.76 12.72
N ALA A 123 -18.25 2.87 12.31
CA ALA A 123 -18.38 1.45 12.56
C ALA A 123 -18.39 1.13 14.06
N ALA A 124 -17.47 1.71 14.83
CA ALA A 124 -17.46 1.57 16.28
C ALA A 124 -18.75 2.09 16.94
N ALA A 125 -19.23 3.25 16.50
CA ALA A 125 -20.51 3.80 16.99
C ALA A 125 -21.72 2.93 16.60
N ALA A 126 -21.63 2.17 15.51
CA ALA A 126 -22.65 1.20 15.09
C ALA A 126 -22.52 -0.17 15.78
N GLY A 127 -21.57 -0.33 16.71
CA GLY A 127 -21.39 -1.54 17.51
C GLY A 127 -20.28 -2.49 17.05
N THR A 128 -19.53 -2.17 15.99
CA THR A 128 -18.39 -2.97 15.56
C THR A 128 -17.31 -2.97 16.64
N ARG A 129 -16.92 -4.15 17.11
CA ARG A 129 -15.77 -4.34 18.02
C ARG A 129 -14.49 -4.38 17.22
N PHE A 130 -13.43 -3.75 17.72
CA PHE A 130 -12.13 -3.73 17.08
C PHE A 130 -11.09 -4.51 17.86
N VAL A 131 -10.33 -5.35 17.17
CA VAL A 131 -9.10 -5.97 17.66
C VAL A 131 -7.94 -5.43 16.83
N ASN A 132 -7.05 -4.69 17.49
CA ASN A 132 -5.86 -4.13 16.87
C ASN A 132 -4.68 -5.09 17.08
N VAL A 133 -4.35 -5.87 16.07
CA VAL A 133 -3.23 -6.83 16.08
C VAL A 133 -2.02 -6.13 15.49
N SER A 134 -1.23 -5.48 16.32
CA SER A 134 -0.09 -4.69 15.88
C SER A 134 0.98 -4.59 16.98
N PRO A 135 2.28 -4.49 16.64
CA PRO A 135 3.33 -4.20 17.62
C PRO A 135 3.15 -2.82 18.26
N ARG A 136 2.38 -1.91 17.63
CA ARG A 136 2.15 -0.55 18.10
C ARG A 136 0.67 -0.30 18.36
N ARG A 137 0.33 0.03 19.60
CA ARG A 137 -1.04 0.36 19.97
C ARG A 137 -1.59 1.57 19.18
N SER A 138 -0.72 2.52 18.82
CA SER A 138 -1.10 3.73 18.07
C SER A 138 -1.54 3.47 16.62
N ASP A 139 -1.42 2.24 16.12
CA ASP A 139 -1.85 1.86 14.77
C ASP A 139 -3.39 1.72 14.67
N LEU A 140 -4.08 1.85 15.78
CA LEU A 140 -5.49 2.26 15.80
C LEU A 140 -5.62 3.49 16.71
N LYS A 141 -6.46 4.44 16.32
CA LYS A 141 -6.61 5.70 17.09
C LYS A 141 -7.32 5.46 18.42
N ARG A 142 -6.85 6.14 19.47
CA ARG A 142 -7.37 6.02 20.85
C ARG A 142 -8.86 6.39 21.02
N ASP A 143 -9.43 7.09 20.05
CA ASP A 143 -10.85 7.46 20.04
C ASP A 143 -11.76 6.34 19.46
N ILE A 144 -11.19 5.20 19.11
CA ILE A 144 -11.91 3.98 18.72
C ILE A 144 -11.67 2.96 19.83
N PRO A 145 -12.73 2.49 20.50
CA PRO A 145 -12.62 1.42 21.50
C PRO A 145 -12.02 0.16 20.86
N GLU A 146 -10.95 -0.35 21.47
CA GLU A 146 -10.20 -1.47 20.89
C GLU A 146 -9.78 -2.48 21.97
N HIS A 147 -9.64 -3.72 21.56
CA HIS A 147 -8.76 -4.68 22.20
C HIS A 147 -7.43 -4.71 21.47
N TRP A 148 -6.35 -4.31 22.13
CA TRP A 148 -5.02 -4.34 21.54
C TRP A 148 -4.30 -5.65 21.85
N LEU A 149 -4.00 -6.41 20.80
CA LEU A 149 -3.14 -7.59 20.85
C LEU A 149 -1.76 -7.21 20.35
N GLN A 150 -0.83 -7.03 21.28
CA GLN A 150 0.56 -6.73 20.94
C GLN A 150 1.20 -7.93 20.26
N LEU A 151 1.60 -7.74 19.02
CA LEU A 151 2.19 -8.78 18.19
C LEU A 151 3.69 -8.54 18.03
N ARG A 152 4.46 -9.62 18.14
CA ARG A 152 5.86 -9.58 17.71
C ARG A 152 5.89 -9.48 16.17
N PRO A 153 6.65 -8.54 15.56
CA PRO A 153 6.76 -8.46 14.11
C PRO A 153 7.07 -9.82 13.46
N ASN A 154 6.46 -10.09 12.30
CA ASN A 154 6.56 -11.36 11.55
C ASN A 154 5.92 -12.59 12.22
N THR A 155 5.02 -12.42 13.18
CA THR A 155 4.29 -13.55 13.79
C THR A 155 2.79 -13.53 13.48
N ASP A 156 2.34 -12.71 12.54
CA ASP A 156 0.93 -12.57 12.14
C ASP A 156 0.33 -13.92 11.72
N VAL A 157 1.03 -14.67 10.88
CA VAL A 157 0.59 -16.00 10.42
C VAL A 157 0.45 -16.97 11.57
N SER A 158 1.33 -16.92 12.57
CA SER A 158 1.25 -17.80 13.75
C SER A 158 -0.02 -17.52 14.56
N VAL A 159 -0.41 -16.26 14.70
CA VAL A 159 -1.66 -15.87 15.36
C VAL A 159 -2.87 -16.32 14.55
N MET A 160 -2.84 -16.12 13.22
CA MET A 160 -3.92 -16.59 12.33
C MET A 160 -4.10 -18.11 12.41
N LEU A 161 -3.02 -18.88 12.40
CA LEU A 161 -3.05 -20.33 12.56
C LEU A 161 -3.55 -20.76 13.94
N GLY A 162 -3.15 -20.04 15.00
CA GLY A 162 -3.66 -20.27 16.36
C GLY A 162 -5.17 -20.04 16.47
N MET A 163 -5.69 -18.97 15.84
CA MET A 163 -7.13 -18.74 15.75
C MET A 163 -7.83 -19.85 14.95
N ALA A 164 -7.30 -20.25 13.81
CA ALA A 164 -7.85 -21.35 13.01
C ALA A 164 -7.89 -22.66 13.80
N HIS A 165 -6.82 -23.01 14.50
CA HIS A 165 -6.77 -24.18 15.37
C HIS A 165 -7.83 -24.17 16.48
N THR A 166 -8.19 -22.99 17.00
CA THR A 166 -9.21 -22.86 18.03
C THR A 166 -10.63 -23.04 17.49
N LEU A 167 -10.84 -22.81 16.19
CA LEU A 167 -12.14 -22.93 15.52
C LEU A 167 -12.42 -24.34 14.99
N ILE A 168 -11.40 -25.20 14.87
CA ILE A 168 -11.49 -26.60 14.44
C ILE A 168 -11.59 -27.52 15.65
#